data_5454075fb88429a89f1688a3d8c10900
#
_entry.id   5454075fb88429a89f1688a3d8c10900
#
_cell.length_a   1.000
_cell.length_b   1.000
_cell.length_c   1.000
_cell.angle_alpha   90.00
_cell.angle_beta   90.00
_cell.angle_gamma   90.00
#
_symmetry.space_group_name_H-M   'P 1'
#
loop_
_entity.id
_entity.type
_entity.pdbx_description
1 polymer ?
#
loop_
_entity_poly.entity_id
_entity_poly.type
_entity_poly.pdbx_seq_one_letter_code
_entity_poly.pdbx_strand_id
1 'polypeptide(L)' 'MSFQITVRYGHRHQRYHTFQVDAADVRDALRAAADALPDDVAAAADLVEMRAAVDPDDRGYLGADE' A
#
# COMPACT_ATOMS: atom_id res chain seq x y z
N MET A 1 2.43 -12.10 -3.63
CA MET A 1 1.52 -11.04 -4.06
C MET A 1 2.04 -9.71 -3.55
N SER A 2 2.04 -8.72 -4.39
CA SER A 2 2.60 -7.41 -4.04
C SER A 2 1.47 -6.45 -3.71
N PHE A 3 1.67 -5.64 -2.67
CA PHE A 3 0.70 -4.62 -2.27
C PHE A 3 1.40 -3.28 -2.23
N GLN A 4 0.70 -2.26 -2.71
CA GLN A 4 1.20 -0.90 -2.67
C GLN A 4 0.49 -0.15 -1.55
N ILE A 5 1.26 0.50 -0.70
CA ILE A 5 0.74 1.25 0.43
C ILE A 5 1.07 2.72 0.24
N THR A 6 0.07 3.56 0.41
CA THR A 6 0.25 5.01 0.37
C THR A 6 -0.25 5.59 1.69
N VAL A 7 0.60 6.36 2.34
CA VAL A 7 0.30 6.95 3.64
C VAL A 7 0.38 8.47 3.51
N ARG A 8 -0.69 9.13 3.89
CA ARG A 8 -0.70 10.60 3.95
C ARG A 8 -0.37 11.03 5.36
N TYR A 9 0.57 11.96 5.49
CA TYR A 9 1.02 12.39 6.80
C TYR A 9 1.43 13.85 6.75
N GLY A 10 1.77 14.43 7.90
CA GLY A 10 2.30 15.79 7.97
C GLY A 10 1.27 16.85 8.33
N HIS A 11 0.06 16.47 8.67
CA HIS A 11 -1.00 17.39 9.10
C HIS A 11 -1.21 18.52 8.09
N ARG A 12 -0.81 19.75 8.42
CA ARG A 12 -1.02 20.88 7.53
C ARG A 12 -0.21 20.77 6.25
N HIS A 13 0.99 20.22 6.34
CA HIS A 13 1.88 20.09 5.19
C HIS A 13 1.84 18.66 4.71
N GLN A 14 0.74 18.31 4.11
CA GLN A 14 0.48 16.94 3.73
C GLN A 14 1.54 16.42 2.78
N ARG A 15 2.02 15.24 3.10
CA ARG A 15 3.00 14.53 2.30
C ARG A 15 2.52 13.10 2.14
N TYR A 16 3.12 12.41 1.18
CA TYR A 16 2.76 11.03 0.91
C TYR A 16 4.01 10.17 0.98
N HIS A 17 3.86 9.05 1.65
CA HIS A 17 4.91 8.05 1.73
C HIS A 17 4.37 6.78 1.09
N THR A 18 4.99 6.33 0.01
CA THR A 18 4.51 5.18 -0.75
C THR A 18 5.58 4.10 -0.75
N PHE A 19 5.16 2.87 -0.47
CA PHE A 19 6.07 1.73 -0.49
C PHE A 19 5.29 0.48 -0.84
N GLN A 20 6.01 -0.62 -1.06
CA GLN A 20 5.42 -1.89 -1.43
C GLN A 20 5.85 -2.97 -0.45
N VAL A 21 4.96 -3.94 -0.26
CA VAL A 21 5.27 -5.12 0.53
C VAL A 21 4.78 -6.35 -0.22
N ASP A 22 5.46 -7.47 0.00
CA ASP A 22 5.02 -8.76 -0.52
C ASP A 22 4.36 -9.53 0.60
N ALA A 23 3.21 -10.10 0.32
CA ALA A 23 2.47 -10.86 1.31
C ALA A 23 1.53 -11.83 0.63
N ALA A 24 1.09 -12.82 1.36
CA ALA A 24 0.19 -13.82 0.83
C ALA A 24 -1.24 -13.29 0.72
N ASP A 25 -1.61 -12.38 1.61
CA ASP A 25 -2.96 -11.82 1.62
C ASP A 25 -2.93 -10.45 2.28
N VAL A 26 -4.11 -9.83 2.37
CA VAL A 26 -4.22 -8.49 2.93
C VAL A 26 -3.80 -8.44 4.39
N ARG A 27 -4.11 -9.47 5.16
CA ARG A 27 -3.77 -9.48 6.57
C ARG A 27 -2.25 -9.44 6.76
N ASP A 28 -1.55 -10.29 6.03
CA ASP A 28 -0.09 -10.31 6.10
C ASP A 28 0.49 -9.01 5.58
N ALA A 29 -0.12 -8.43 4.55
CA ALA A 29 0.33 -7.17 4.01
C ALA A 29 0.19 -6.05 5.03
N LEU A 30 -0.89 -6.04 5.79
CA LEU A 30 -1.08 -5.05 6.85
C LEU A 30 -0.01 -5.16 7.93
N ARG A 31 0.34 -6.39 8.29
CA ARG A 31 1.39 -6.59 9.28
C ARG A 31 2.74 -6.12 8.76
N ALA A 32 3.04 -6.46 7.52
CA ALA A 32 4.30 -6.05 6.90
C ALA A 32 4.36 -4.53 6.78
N ALA A 33 3.26 -3.90 6.42
CA ALA A 33 3.20 -2.45 6.32
C ALA A 33 3.42 -1.79 7.67
N ALA A 34 2.82 -2.36 8.72
CA ALA A 34 2.98 -1.82 10.06
C ALA A 34 4.44 -1.84 10.48
N ASP A 35 5.15 -2.91 10.15
CA ASP A 35 6.56 -3.04 10.51
C ASP A 35 7.45 -2.11 9.69
N ALA A 36 7.07 -1.84 8.45
CA ALA A 36 7.87 -1.03 7.54
C ALA A 36 7.64 0.46 7.69
N LEU A 37 6.58 0.85 8.37
CA LEU A 37 6.19 2.26 8.47
C LEU A 37 7.12 3.00 9.42
N PRO A 38 7.79 4.09 8.97
CA PRO A 38 8.64 4.87 9.87
C PRO A 38 7.84 5.49 11.00
N ASP A 39 8.46 5.60 12.16
CA ASP A 39 7.77 6.10 13.35
C ASP A 39 7.22 7.50 13.18
N ASP A 40 7.99 8.37 12.56
CA ASP A 40 7.56 9.76 12.37
C ASP A 40 6.39 9.86 11.41
N VAL A 41 6.38 9.02 10.39
CA VAL A 41 5.26 8.97 9.46
C VAL A 41 4.01 8.43 10.16
N ALA A 42 4.18 7.37 10.94
CA ALA A 42 3.06 6.78 11.65
C ALA A 42 2.42 7.76 12.62
N ALA A 43 3.23 8.57 13.29
CA ALA A 43 2.73 9.51 14.28
C ALA A 43 1.92 10.63 13.65
N ALA A 44 2.18 10.98 12.41
CA ALA A 44 1.54 12.10 11.74
C ALA A 44 0.57 11.68 10.64
N ALA A 45 0.34 10.39 10.47
CA ALA A 45 -0.50 9.89 9.40
C ALA A 45 -1.97 10.01 9.73
N ASP A 46 -2.76 10.35 8.72
CA ASP A 46 -4.20 10.42 8.88
C ASP A 46 -4.94 9.64 7.79
N LEU A 47 -4.22 9.01 6.88
CA LEU A 47 -4.83 8.20 5.84
C LEU A 47 -3.85 7.13 5.40
N VAL A 48 -4.33 5.91 5.32
CA VAL A 48 -3.54 4.81 4.77
C VAL A 48 -4.38 4.11 3.73
N GLU A 49 -3.81 3.95 2.55
CA GLU A 49 -4.43 3.23 1.46
C GLU A 49 -3.57 2.03 1.11
N MET A 50 -4.21 0.90 0.91
CA MET A 50 -3.50 -0.29 0.47
C MET A 50 -4.28 -0.92 -0.67
N ARG A 51 -3.56 -1.30 -1.70
CA ARG A 51 -4.18 -1.99 -2.82
C ARG A 51 -3.21 -3.05 -3.34
N ALA A 52 -3.78 -4.13 -3.86
CA ALA A 52 -2.96 -5.14 -4.50
C ALA A 52 -2.40 -4.56 -5.79
N ALA A 53 -1.10 -4.73 -5.96
CA ALA A 53 -0.46 -4.32 -7.21
C ALA A 53 -0.71 -5.43 -8.23
N VAL A 54 -1.26 -5.06 -9.37
CA VAL A 54 -1.63 -6.02 -10.39
C VAL A 54 -0.61 -5.95 -11.50
N ASP A 55 -0.05 -7.12 -11.84
CA ASP A 55 0.86 -7.23 -12.96
C ASP A 55 0.12 -6.84 -14.22
N PRO A 56 0.70 -5.99 -15.07
CA PRO A 56 0.05 -5.64 -16.34
C PRO A 56 -0.35 -6.84 -17.17
N ASP A 57 0.42 -7.91 -17.13
CA ASP A 57 0.08 -9.11 -17.87
C ASP A 57 -1.17 -9.78 -17.30
N ASP A 58 -1.32 -9.75 -16.00
CA ASP A 58 -2.50 -10.31 -15.36
C ASP A 58 -3.73 -9.49 -15.67
N ARG A 59 -3.56 -8.21 -15.82
CA ARG A 59 -4.69 -7.35 -16.12
C ARG A 59 -5.28 -7.63 -17.48
N GLY A 60 -4.45 -8.10 -18.38
CA GLY A 60 -4.92 -8.40 -19.70
C GLY A 60 -6.03 -9.44 -19.70
N TYR A 61 -5.89 -10.42 -18.87
CA TYR A 61 -6.91 -11.47 -18.85
C TYR A 61 -8.22 -10.94 -18.26
N LEU A 62 -8.15 -9.98 -17.39
CA LEU A 62 -9.39 -9.41 -16.87
C LEU A 62 -10.18 -8.75 -17.95
N GLY A 63 -9.50 -8.04 -18.82
CA GLY A 63 -10.20 -7.45 -19.95
C GLY A 63 -10.77 -8.48 -20.88
N ALA A 64 -10.11 -9.59 -21.01
CA ALA A 64 -10.54 -10.62 -21.93
C ALA A 64 -11.73 -11.41 -21.40
N ASP A 65 -11.96 -11.36 -20.14
CA ASP A 65 -12.97 -12.17 -19.52
C ASP A 65 -14.36 -11.73 -19.82
N GLU A 66 -14.50 -10.56 -20.22
CA GLU A 66 -15.82 -10.09 -20.37
C GLU A 66 -16.49 -10.44 -21.56
#